data_2fefb3e7bc0e660377ae024999e39744
#
_entry.id   2fefb3e7bc0e660377ae024999e39744
#
_cell.length_a   1.000
_cell.length_b   1.000
_cell.length_c   1.000
_cell.angle_alpha   90.00
_cell.angle_beta   90.00
_cell.angle_gamma   90.00
#
_symmetry.space_group_name_H-M   'P 1'
#
loop_
_entity.id
_entity.type
_entity.pdbx_description
1 polymer ?
#
loop_
_entity_poly.entity_id
_entity_poly.type
_entity_poly.pdbx_seq_one_letter_code
_entity_poly.pdbx_strand_id
1 'polypeptide(L)'
;SKDGKSYVLLGNLYLSEDKINEAVDSIKKGLKKGKIDKLSQVHLTLGQAYFELQKFEDAKKEFRIAARDKDKKVKTTANNWIKYTENEEIRVKNLALRRDYIQSQS
;
A
#
# COMPACT_ATOMS: atom_id res chain seq x y z
N SER A 1 -23.30 -14.39 1.02
CA SER A 1 -22.43 -13.26 1.30
C SER A 1 -20.97 -13.64 1.10
N LYS A 2 -20.18 -12.71 0.65
CA LYS A 2 -18.75 -12.92 0.45
C LYS A 2 -18.00 -12.82 1.77
N ASP A 3 -17.04 -13.71 2.00
CA ASP A 3 -16.12 -13.61 3.12
C ASP A 3 -14.96 -12.67 2.77
N GLY A 4 -14.06 -12.44 3.73
CA GLY A 4 -12.93 -11.57 3.53
C GLY A 4 -12.01 -12.04 2.40
N LYS A 5 -11.84 -13.34 2.27
CA LYS A 5 -10.98 -13.93 1.24
C LYS A 5 -11.47 -13.59 -0.18
N SER A 6 -12.78 -13.64 -0.41
CA SER A 6 -13.36 -13.33 -1.71
C SER A 6 -13.11 -11.84 -2.08
N TYR A 7 -13.24 -10.95 -1.12
CA TYR A 7 -12.96 -9.53 -1.34
C TYR A 7 -11.48 -9.29 -1.66
N VAL A 8 -10.58 -10.02 -1.00
CA VAL A 8 -9.14 -9.91 -1.28
C VAL A 8 -8.83 -10.41 -2.69
N LEU A 9 -9.43 -11.53 -3.10
CA LEU A 9 -9.25 -12.04 -4.47
C LEU A 9 -9.75 -11.03 -5.51
N LEU A 10 -10.90 -10.40 -5.24
CA LEU A 10 -11.43 -9.37 -6.12
C LEU A 10 -10.47 -8.16 -6.18
N GLY A 11 -9.93 -7.77 -5.04
CA GLY A 11 -8.94 -6.70 -4.98
C GLY A 11 -7.71 -7.01 -5.82
N ASN A 12 -7.20 -8.24 -5.73
CA ASN A 12 -6.05 -8.66 -6.54
C ASN A 12 -6.37 -8.62 -8.04
N LEU A 13 -7.59 -8.99 -8.40
CA LEU A 13 -8.04 -8.90 -9.79
C LEU A 13 -8.05 -7.43 -10.26
N TYR A 14 -8.59 -6.54 -9.44
CA TYR A 14 -8.57 -5.10 -9.76
C TYR A 14 -7.16 -4.58 -9.94
N LEU A 15 -6.20 -5.01 -9.09
CA LEU A 15 -4.80 -4.61 -9.23
C LEU A 15 -4.22 -5.06 -10.56
N SER A 16 -4.56 -6.27 -11.00
CA SER A 16 -4.08 -6.78 -12.29
C SER A 16 -4.65 -6.00 -13.47
N GLU A 17 -5.78 -5.31 -13.26
CA GLU A 17 -6.42 -4.47 -14.26
C GLU A 17 -6.03 -2.99 -14.10
N ASP A 18 -5.09 -2.69 -13.21
CA ASP A 18 -4.66 -1.32 -12.90
C ASP A 18 -5.78 -0.44 -12.33
N LYS A 19 -6.77 -1.07 -11.71
CA LYS A 19 -7.87 -0.37 -11.04
C LYS A 19 -7.55 -0.25 -9.55
N ILE A 20 -6.63 0.65 -9.24
CA ILE A 20 -6.02 0.72 -7.90
C ILE A 20 -7.03 1.16 -6.82
N ASN A 21 -7.85 2.17 -7.10
CA ASN A 21 -8.84 2.63 -6.12
C ASN A 21 -9.87 1.55 -5.78
N GLU A 22 -10.37 0.84 -6.80
CA GLU A 22 -11.30 -0.26 -6.61
C GLU A 22 -10.66 -1.39 -5.81
N ALA A 23 -9.37 -1.65 -6.07
CA ALA A 23 -8.62 -2.67 -5.34
C ALA A 23 -8.53 -2.31 -3.85
N VAL A 24 -8.19 -1.06 -3.53
CA VAL A 24 -8.10 -0.60 -2.14
C VAL A 24 -9.44 -0.81 -1.42
N ASP A 25 -10.54 -0.39 -2.06
CA ASP A 25 -11.87 -0.53 -1.47
C ASP A 25 -12.22 -1.99 -1.21
N SER A 26 -11.94 -2.87 -2.17
CA SER A 26 -12.24 -4.30 -2.04
C SER A 26 -11.39 -4.95 -0.94
N ILE A 27 -10.09 -4.67 -0.89
CA ILE A 27 -9.21 -5.23 0.12
C ILE A 27 -9.62 -4.76 1.52
N LYS A 28 -9.97 -3.48 1.67
CA LYS A 28 -10.46 -2.96 2.96
C LYS A 28 -11.73 -3.67 3.41
N LYS A 29 -12.65 -3.93 2.49
CA LYS A 29 -13.86 -4.71 2.81
C LYS A 29 -13.48 -6.12 3.26
N GLY A 30 -12.51 -6.73 2.60
CA GLY A 30 -12.02 -8.05 2.97
C GLY A 30 -11.44 -8.07 4.38
N LEU A 31 -10.62 -7.10 4.72
CA LEU A 31 -10.04 -6.97 6.05
C LEU A 31 -11.10 -6.81 7.12
N LYS A 32 -12.15 -6.05 6.83
CA LYS A 32 -13.26 -5.83 7.75
C LYS A 32 -14.07 -7.11 7.97
N LYS A 33 -14.29 -7.90 6.92
CA LYS A 33 -15.02 -9.18 7.01
C LYS A 33 -14.23 -10.21 7.80
N GLY A 34 -12.91 -10.21 7.66
CA GLY A 34 -12.06 -11.16 8.36
C GLY A 34 -11.99 -12.53 7.69
N LYS A 35 -11.51 -13.52 8.44
CA LYS A 35 -11.30 -14.89 7.98
C LYS A 35 -10.35 -14.95 6.78
N ILE A 36 -9.24 -14.27 6.92
CA ILE A 36 -8.21 -14.15 5.89
C ILE A 36 -6.97 -14.91 6.34
N ASP A 37 -6.52 -15.85 5.51
CA ASP A 37 -5.22 -16.48 5.69
C ASP A 37 -4.14 -15.48 5.26
N LYS A 38 -2.94 -15.60 5.82
CA LYS A 38 -1.80 -14.77 5.46
C LYS A 38 -2.13 -13.27 5.51
N LEU A 39 -2.64 -12.86 6.66
CA LEU A 39 -3.10 -11.49 6.87
C LEU A 39 -2.01 -10.44 6.56
N SER A 40 -0.76 -10.71 6.92
CA SER A 40 0.34 -9.79 6.64
C SER A 40 0.56 -9.57 5.15
N GLN A 41 0.36 -10.60 4.32
CA GLN A 41 0.47 -10.46 2.87
C GLN A 41 -0.59 -9.50 2.33
N VAL A 42 -1.78 -9.54 2.91
CA VAL A 42 -2.87 -8.64 2.50
C VAL A 42 -2.52 -7.20 2.86
N HIS A 43 -1.95 -6.98 4.05
CA HIS A 43 -1.50 -5.63 4.44
C HIS A 43 -0.36 -5.14 3.55
N LEU A 44 0.57 -6.02 3.15
CA LEU A 44 1.61 -5.67 2.18
C LEU A 44 1.00 -5.23 0.86
N THR A 45 0.04 -6.00 0.35
CA THR A 45 -0.64 -5.68 -0.91
C THR A 45 -1.37 -4.34 -0.82
N LEU A 46 -2.08 -4.09 0.27
CA LEU A 46 -2.78 -2.83 0.48
C LEU A 46 -1.80 -1.66 0.55
N GLY A 47 -0.67 -1.85 1.26
CA GLY A 47 0.39 -0.84 1.32
C GLY A 47 0.94 -0.51 -0.06
N GLN A 48 1.17 -1.52 -0.88
CA GLN A 48 1.65 -1.31 -2.26
C GLN A 48 0.63 -0.56 -3.10
N ALA A 49 -0.65 -0.85 -2.93
CA ALA A 49 -1.72 -0.12 -3.62
C ALA A 49 -1.74 1.35 -3.21
N TYR A 50 -1.63 1.64 -1.94
CA TYR A 50 -1.52 3.03 -1.46
C TYR A 50 -0.27 3.72 -2.00
N PHE A 51 0.85 2.99 -2.07
CA PHE A 51 2.08 3.52 -2.64
C PHE A 51 1.86 3.98 -4.09
N GLU A 52 1.20 3.15 -4.89
CA GLU A 52 0.88 3.49 -6.28
C GLU A 52 0.03 4.75 -6.38
N LEU A 53 -0.84 4.98 -5.42
CA LEU A 53 -1.68 6.18 -5.36
C LEU A 53 -0.94 7.37 -4.74
N GLN A 54 0.33 7.22 -4.40
CA GLN A 54 1.14 8.22 -3.70
C GLN A 54 0.56 8.62 -2.34
N LYS A 55 -0.20 7.72 -1.73
CA LYS A 55 -0.70 7.88 -0.36
C LYS A 55 0.32 7.27 0.59
N PHE A 56 1.43 7.97 0.76
CA PHE A 56 2.61 7.42 1.43
C PHE A 56 2.39 7.14 2.91
N GLU A 57 1.65 7.99 3.64
CA GLU A 57 1.39 7.73 5.06
C GLU A 57 0.51 6.49 5.24
N ASP A 58 -0.51 6.34 4.41
CA ASP A 58 -1.36 5.15 4.44
C ASP A 58 -0.55 3.90 4.09
N ALA A 59 0.32 3.99 3.09
CA ALA A 59 1.18 2.88 2.69
C ALA A 59 2.08 2.43 3.85
N LYS A 60 2.76 3.37 4.49
CA LYS A 60 3.66 3.06 5.61
C LYS A 60 2.91 2.42 6.77
N LYS A 61 1.69 2.88 7.04
CA LYS A 61 0.86 2.31 8.10
C LYS A 61 0.59 0.82 7.85
N GLU A 62 0.22 0.46 6.61
CA GLU A 62 -0.03 -0.93 6.24
C GLU A 62 1.25 -1.77 6.32
N PHE A 63 2.37 -1.22 5.85
CA PHE A 63 3.65 -1.92 5.91
C PHE A 63 4.11 -2.16 7.36
N ARG A 64 3.84 -1.21 8.27
CA ARG A 64 4.16 -1.39 9.69
C ARG A 64 3.35 -2.53 10.31
N ILE A 65 2.09 -2.67 9.91
CA ILE A 65 1.27 -3.80 10.36
C ILE A 65 1.89 -5.11 9.90
N ALA A 66 2.26 -5.20 8.61
CA ALA A 66 2.90 -6.39 8.06
C ALA A 66 4.25 -6.69 8.73
N ALA A 67 4.99 -5.65 9.14
CA ALA A 67 6.28 -5.81 9.78
C ALA A 67 6.20 -6.46 11.18
N ARG A 68 4.99 -6.58 11.74
CA ARG A 68 4.77 -7.27 13.02
C ARG A 68 4.70 -8.79 12.88
N ASP A 69 4.74 -9.29 11.65
CA ASP A 69 4.64 -10.73 11.39
C ASP A 69 5.81 -11.46 12.05
N LYS A 70 5.55 -12.70 12.48
CA LYS A 70 6.59 -13.55 13.10
C LYS A 70 7.57 -14.08 12.06
N ASP A 71 7.12 -14.23 10.82
CA ASP A 71 7.95 -14.69 9.71
C ASP A 71 8.99 -13.60 9.37
N LYS A 72 10.24 -13.96 9.50
CA LYS A 72 11.36 -13.04 9.28
C LYS A 72 11.39 -12.48 7.86
N LYS A 73 11.02 -13.29 6.87
CA LYS A 73 10.99 -12.84 5.47
C LYS A 73 9.92 -11.77 5.26
N VAL A 74 8.74 -11.97 5.81
CA VAL A 74 7.64 -11.00 5.72
C VAL A 74 8.05 -9.70 6.41
N LYS A 75 8.61 -9.80 7.62
CA LYS A 75 9.07 -8.64 8.37
C LYS A 75 10.12 -7.86 7.59
N THR A 76 11.11 -8.54 7.02
CA THR A 76 12.17 -7.90 6.23
C THR A 76 11.59 -7.20 5.01
N THR A 77 10.70 -7.88 4.29
CA THR A 77 10.04 -7.30 3.11
C THR A 77 9.27 -6.03 3.47
N ALA A 78 8.50 -6.09 4.57
CA ALA A 78 7.73 -4.93 5.02
C ALA A 78 8.62 -3.76 5.41
N ASN A 79 9.71 -4.02 6.14
CA ASN A 79 10.65 -2.98 6.54
C ASN A 79 11.36 -2.36 5.33
N ASN A 80 11.67 -3.15 4.32
CA ASN A 80 12.24 -2.64 3.08
C ASN A 80 11.27 -1.72 2.36
N TRP A 81 9.98 -2.09 2.33
CA TRP A 81 8.94 -1.25 1.74
C TRP A 81 8.78 0.07 2.48
N ILE A 82 8.90 0.07 3.81
CA ILE A 82 8.84 1.30 4.60
C ILE A 82 9.94 2.27 4.18
N LYS A 83 11.17 1.77 4.09
CA LYS A 83 12.32 2.61 3.67
C LYS A 83 12.13 3.13 2.25
N TYR A 84 11.70 2.26 1.34
CA TYR A 84 11.48 2.63 -0.05
C TYR A 84 10.40 3.72 -0.14
N THR A 85 9.34 3.58 0.64
CA THR A 85 8.24 4.56 0.67
C THR A 85 8.72 5.90 1.21
N GLU A 86 9.51 5.88 2.29
CA GLU A 86 10.08 7.11 2.84
C GLU A 86 10.95 7.84 1.83
N ASN A 87 11.79 7.11 1.10
CA ASN A 87 12.66 7.68 0.08
C ASN A 87 11.85 8.26 -1.08
N GLU A 88 10.80 7.56 -1.49
CA GLU A 88 9.94 8.05 -2.57
C GLU A 88 9.15 9.29 -2.16
N GLU A 89 8.69 9.33 -0.92
CA GLU A 89 8.01 10.51 -0.37
C GLU A 89 8.91 11.74 -0.43
N ILE A 90 10.17 11.58 -0.03
CA ILE A 90 11.15 12.67 -0.08
C ILE A 90 11.40 13.11 -1.54
N ARG A 91 11.55 12.13 -2.44
CA ARG A 91 11.79 12.42 -3.86
C ARG A 91 10.65 13.24 -4.46
N VAL A 92 9.41 12.84 -4.18
CA VAL A 92 8.21 13.52 -4.69
C VAL A 92 8.13 14.94 -4.13
N LYS A 93 8.39 15.13 -2.83
CA LYS A 93 8.41 16.45 -2.21
C LYS A 93 9.46 17.35 -2.84
N ASN A 94 10.66 16.83 -3.08
CA ASN A 94 11.74 17.62 -3.69
C ASN A 94 11.41 18.02 -5.11
N LEU A 95 10.78 17.14 -5.88
CA LEU A 95 10.34 17.47 -7.24
C LEU A 95 9.29 18.58 -7.23
N ALA A 96 8.36 18.52 -6.28
CA ALA A 96 7.31 19.53 -6.15
C ALA A 96 7.94 20.91 -5.79
N LEU A 97 8.91 20.93 -4.88
CA LEU A 97 9.60 22.15 -4.50
C LEU A 97 10.37 22.76 -5.69
N ARG A 98 11.02 21.92 -6.48
CA ARG A 98 11.73 22.40 -7.70
C ARG A 98 10.75 22.98 -8.70
N ARG A 99 9.64 22.28 -8.93
CA ARG A 99 8.61 22.76 -9.87
C ARG A 99 8.06 24.10 -9.41
N ASP A 100 7.74 24.23 -8.13
CA ASP A 100 7.20 25.47 -7.57
C ASP A 100 8.22 26.62 -7.69
N TYR A 101 9.49 26.32 -7.44
CA TYR A 101 10.56 27.31 -7.60
C TYR A 101 10.66 27.80 -9.05
N ILE A 102 10.66 26.86 -10.00
CA ILE A 102 10.75 27.20 -11.42
C ILE A 102 9.54 28.02 -11.86
N GLN A 103 8.33 27.64 -11.43
CA GLN A 103 7.11 28.38 -11.74
C GLN A 103 7.14 29.78 -11.17
N SER A 104 7.72 29.98 -9.98
CA SER A 104 7.82 31.30 -9.35
C SER A 104 8.77 32.23 -10.08
N GLN A 105 9.69 31.71 -10.91
CA GLN A 105 10.62 32.50 -11.70
C GLN A 105 10.06 32.95 -13.06
N SER A 106 8.89 32.45 -13.41
CA SER A 106 8.28 32.75 -14.74
C SER A 106 7.58 34.10 -14.77
#